data_af85a4d3d4d062af9aa9ae9948e549d7
#
_entry.id   af85a4d3d4d062af9aa9ae9948e549d7
#
_cell.length_a   1.000
_cell.length_b   1.000
_cell.length_c   1.000
_cell.angle_alpha   90.00
_cell.angle_beta   90.00
_cell.angle_gamma   90.00
#
_symmetry.space_group_name_H-M   'P 1'
#
loop_
_entity.id
_entity.type
_entity.pdbx_description
1 polymer ?
#
loop_
_entity_poly.entity_id
_entity_poly.type
_entity_poly.pdbx_seq_one_letter_code
_entity_poly.pdbx_strand_id
1 'polypeptide(L)'
;MAGEVSKDLTRRMLLPQEIVDAHEASIIHFHDADYYAQHMHNCDLVNLEDMLQNGTVISGTLIEKPHSFSTACNIATQIIAQIASNQYGGQSIGLTHLAPFVDVSRQKIRKAVLEELKDFSTEVSDEAISKVVEKRLRDEIRRGVQTIQYQVVTLMTTNGQAPFITAFMYLGEARQEQKDLAIIIEETLNQRIEGVKNEKGVWITPAFPKLIYVLEEDNITEGPKFWYLTKLAARCTAKRMVPDYISEKKMKELKLSKGETPGHGDVYTCMGCRSFLTPDRSGNGWNNVVNAGNYEPGKPKYYGRFN
;
A
#
# COMPACT_ATOMS: atom_id res chain seq x y z
N MET A 1 -20.56 0.26 21.58
CA MET A 1 -21.49 -0.65 22.31
C MET A 1 -21.28 -2.12 21.93
N ALA A 2 -21.36 -2.49 20.64
CA ALA A 2 -21.17 -3.91 20.23
C ALA A 2 -19.81 -4.49 20.67
N GLY A 3 -18.72 -3.77 20.47
CA GLY A 3 -17.39 -4.22 20.90
C GLY A 3 -17.27 -4.47 22.40
N GLU A 4 -17.86 -3.61 23.25
CA GLU A 4 -17.81 -3.82 24.69
C GLU A 4 -18.65 -5.02 25.15
N VAL A 5 -19.79 -5.25 24.49
CA VAL A 5 -20.59 -6.46 24.74
C VAL A 5 -19.81 -7.70 24.30
N SER A 6 -19.13 -7.65 23.15
CA SER A 6 -18.31 -8.75 22.65
C SER A 6 -17.13 -9.06 23.57
N LYS A 7 -16.45 -8.05 24.12
CA LYS A 7 -15.39 -8.21 25.13
C LYS A 7 -15.92 -8.87 26.41
N ASP A 8 -17.06 -8.43 26.87
CA ASP A 8 -17.69 -8.99 28.08
C ASP A 8 -18.06 -10.46 27.88
N LEU A 9 -18.71 -10.79 26.77
CA LEU A 9 -19.02 -12.18 26.42
C LEU A 9 -17.77 -13.05 26.29
N THR A 10 -16.72 -12.54 25.64
CA THR A 10 -15.46 -13.27 25.49
C THR A 10 -14.86 -13.60 26.86
N ARG A 11 -14.80 -12.65 27.77
CA ARG A 11 -14.25 -12.85 29.11
C ARG A 11 -15.09 -13.79 29.96
N ARG A 12 -16.42 -13.67 29.91
CA ARG A 12 -17.32 -14.47 30.76
C ARG A 12 -17.58 -15.88 30.25
N MET A 13 -17.53 -16.10 28.94
CA MET A 13 -18.07 -17.33 28.33
C MET A 13 -17.07 -18.09 27.47
N LEU A 14 -16.09 -17.43 26.90
CA LEU A 14 -15.27 -18.03 25.86
C LEU A 14 -13.81 -18.30 26.29
N LEU A 15 -13.24 -17.43 27.11
CA LEU A 15 -11.88 -17.60 27.59
C LEU A 15 -11.82 -18.53 28.81
N PRO A 16 -10.75 -19.32 28.96
CA PRO A 16 -10.45 -20.01 30.21
C PRO A 16 -10.35 -19.01 31.36
N GLN A 17 -10.91 -19.35 32.53
CA GLN A 17 -10.95 -18.46 33.68
C GLN A 17 -9.57 -17.98 34.12
N GLU A 18 -8.56 -18.85 34.04
CA GLU A 18 -7.16 -18.51 34.38
C GLU A 18 -6.60 -17.38 33.51
N ILE A 19 -7.01 -17.29 32.22
CA ILE A 19 -6.62 -16.20 31.32
C ILE A 19 -7.31 -14.90 31.71
N VAL A 20 -8.59 -14.99 32.05
CA VAL A 20 -9.37 -13.82 32.50
C VAL A 20 -8.78 -13.28 33.81
N ASP A 21 -8.54 -14.13 34.79
CA ASP A 21 -7.98 -13.76 36.09
C ASP A 21 -6.58 -13.11 35.92
N ALA A 22 -5.74 -13.67 35.06
CA ALA A 22 -4.42 -13.10 34.77
C ALA A 22 -4.51 -11.74 34.08
N HIS A 23 -5.49 -11.54 33.20
CA HIS A 23 -5.75 -10.25 32.55
C HIS A 23 -6.24 -9.20 33.54
N GLU A 24 -7.22 -9.56 34.39
CA GLU A 24 -7.77 -8.66 35.42
C GLU A 24 -6.75 -8.30 36.49
N ALA A 25 -5.90 -9.27 36.85
CA ALA A 25 -4.76 -9.04 37.74
C ALA A 25 -3.61 -8.25 37.09
N SER A 26 -3.74 -7.84 35.82
CA SER A 26 -2.70 -7.13 35.04
C SER A 26 -1.38 -7.88 34.91
N ILE A 27 -1.40 -9.21 35.03
CA ILE A 27 -0.23 -10.06 34.76
C ILE A 27 0.01 -10.18 33.26
N ILE A 28 -1.08 -10.30 32.50
CA ILE A 28 -1.09 -10.28 31.04
C ILE A 28 -2.08 -9.25 30.51
N HIS A 29 -1.94 -8.86 29.26
CA HIS A 29 -2.97 -8.13 28.52
C HIS A 29 -3.51 -9.00 27.39
N PHE A 30 -4.75 -9.45 27.50
CA PHE A 30 -5.46 -10.11 26.42
C PHE A 30 -6.03 -9.05 25.49
N HIS A 31 -5.36 -8.85 24.36
CA HIS A 31 -5.69 -7.82 23.39
C HIS A 31 -6.83 -8.24 22.46
N ASP A 32 -7.61 -7.28 21.95
CA ASP A 32 -8.65 -7.52 20.93
C ASP A 32 -9.72 -8.58 21.33
N ALA A 33 -10.08 -8.63 22.60
CA ALA A 33 -11.08 -9.57 23.11
C ALA A 33 -12.46 -9.45 22.42
N ASP A 34 -12.77 -8.30 21.83
CA ASP A 34 -13.97 -8.04 21.06
C ASP A 34 -14.04 -8.81 19.73
N TYR A 35 -12.89 -9.24 19.21
CA TYR A 35 -12.80 -10.00 17.96
C TYR A 35 -12.60 -11.50 18.17
N TYR A 36 -12.40 -11.96 19.40
CA TYR A 36 -12.08 -13.36 19.71
C TYR A 36 -13.11 -14.37 19.17
N ALA A 37 -14.39 -14.02 19.23
CA ALA A 37 -15.48 -14.86 18.76
C ALA A 37 -15.78 -14.69 17.26
N GLN A 38 -15.10 -13.78 16.58
CA GLN A 38 -15.40 -13.43 15.19
C GLN A 38 -14.34 -14.05 14.27
N HIS A 39 -14.78 -14.57 13.12
CA HIS A 39 -13.88 -15.02 12.06
C HIS A 39 -13.33 -13.82 11.28
N MET A 40 -12.54 -12.99 11.94
CA MET A 40 -11.86 -11.84 11.36
C MET A 40 -10.36 -12.08 11.31
N HIS A 41 -9.73 -11.50 10.30
CA HIS A 41 -8.28 -11.56 10.16
C HIS A 41 -7.62 -10.50 11.04
N ASN A 42 -6.41 -10.79 11.52
CA ASN A 42 -5.65 -9.78 12.25
C ASN A 42 -5.02 -8.79 11.29
N CYS A 43 -4.01 -9.22 10.53
CA CYS A 43 -3.28 -8.37 9.59
C CYS A 43 -3.19 -9.04 8.23
N ASP A 44 -3.25 -8.23 7.18
CA ASP A 44 -3.26 -8.70 5.80
C ASP A 44 -2.14 -8.07 4.98
N LEU A 45 -1.52 -8.88 4.14
CA LEU A 45 -0.73 -8.42 3.02
C LEU A 45 -1.59 -8.45 1.76
N VAL A 46 -1.88 -7.27 1.22
CA VAL A 46 -2.82 -7.13 0.12
C VAL A 46 -2.12 -7.30 -1.22
N ASN A 47 -2.52 -8.29 -1.99
CA ASN A 47 -2.04 -8.48 -3.35
C ASN A 47 -2.80 -7.58 -4.33
N LEU A 48 -2.53 -6.28 -4.26
CA LEU A 48 -3.13 -5.31 -5.17
C LEU A 48 -2.78 -5.57 -6.64
N GLU A 49 -1.61 -6.17 -6.92
CA GLU A 49 -1.21 -6.48 -8.29
C GLU A 49 -2.24 -7.39 -8.95
N ASP A 50 -2.53 -8.53 -8.33
CA ASP A 50 -3.51 -9.49 -8.86
C ASP A 50 -4.91 -8.86 -8.96
N MET A 51 -5.35 -8.19 -7.89
CA MET A 51 -6.67 -7.59 -7.82
C MET A 51 -6.90 -6.49 -8.87
N LEU A 52 -5.87 -5.70 -9.17
CA LEU A 52 -5.94 -4.66 -10.19
C LEU A 52 -5.73 -5.18 -11.62
N GLN A 53 -4.88 -6.21 -11.81
CA GLN A 53 -4.61 -6.74 -13.16
C GLN A 53 -5.70 -7.67 -13.66
N ASN A 54 -6.31 -8.47 -12.77
CA ASN A 54 -7.31 -9.48 -13.11
C ASN A 54 -8.73 -9.09 -12.70
N GLY A 55 -8.88 -7.95 -12.04
CA GLY A 55 -10.14 -7.57 -11.42
C GLY A 55 -10.36 -8.22 -10.05
N THR A 56 -11.36 -7.75 -9.34
CA THR A 56 -11.72 -8.23 -8.00
C THR A 56 -13.22 -8.14 -7.79
N VAL A 57 -13.74 -8.81 -6.75
CA VAL A 57 -15.14 -8.72 -6.38
C VAL A 57 -15.27 -7.92 -5.08
N ILE A 58 -16.03 -6.84 -5.12
CA ILE A 58 -16.34 -6.00 -3.95
C ILE A 58 -17.87 -6.00 -3.78
N SER A 59 -18.32 -6.41 -2.61
CA SER A 59 -19.77 -6.45 -2.28
C SER A 59 -20.62 -7.15 -3.35
N GLY A 60 -20.11 -8.26 -3.90
CA GLY A 60 -20.79 -9.04 -4.93
C GLY A 60 -20.72 -8.46 -6.35
N THR A 61 -20.05 -7.33 -6.53
CA THR A 61 -19.88 -6.69 -7.85
C THR A 61 -18.47 -6.93 -8.38
N LEU A 62 -18.39 -7.40 -9.63
CA LEU A 62 -17.11 -7.54 -10.33
C LEU A 62 -16.58 -6.15 -10.69
N ILE A 63 -15.37 -5.86 -10.23
CA ILE A 63 -14.60 -4.67 -10.58
C ILE A 63 -13.53 -5.10 -11.57
N GLU A 64 -13.62 -4.61 -12.79
CA GLU A 64 -12.68 -4.92 -13.85
C GLU A 64 -11.34 -4.20 -13.70
N LYS A 65 -10.34 -4.62 -14.49
CA LYS A 65 -9.04 -3.98 -14.57
C LYS A 65 -9.16 -2.47 -14.85
N PRO A 66 -8.50 -1.60 -14.06
CA PRO A 66 -8.56 -0.15 -14.30
C PRO A 66 -7.92 0.26 -15.62
N HIS A 67 -8.50 1.28 -16.25
CA HIS A 67 -8.03 1.86 -17.52
C HIS A 67 -7.35 3.23 -17.33
N SER A 68 -6.91 3.54 -16.11
CA SER A 68 -6.11 4.73 -15.80
C SER A 68 -5.51 4.62 -14.41
N PHE A 69 -4.49 5.41 -14.13
CA PHE A 69 -3.88 5.51 -12.81
C PHE A 69 -4.88 6.03 -11.76
N SER A 70 -5.65 7.04 -12.10
CA SER A 70 -6.69 7.59 -11.18
C SER A 70 -7.72 6.53 -10.81
N THR A 71 -8.16 5.71 -11.78
CA THR A 71 -9.11 4.63 -11.53
C THR A 71 -8.46 3.54 -10.68
N ALA A 72 -7.20 3.18 -10.94
CA ALA A 72 -6.47 2.22 -10.12
C ALA A 72 -6.35 2.68 -8.65
N CYS A 73 -6.05 3.95 -8.41
CA CYS A 73 -6.01 4.52 -7.06
C CYS A 73 -7.39 4.46 -6.38
N ASN A 74 -8.46 4.76 -7.10
CA ASN A 74 -9.81 4.70 -6.55
C ASN A 74 -10.21 3.27 -6.19
N ILE A 75 -9.97 2.31 -7.09
CA ILE A 75 -10.24 0.88 -6.81
C ILE A 75 -9.38 0.39 -5.64
N ALA A 76 -8.11 0.77 -5.58
CA ALA A 76 -7.24 0.44 -4.46
C ALA A 76 -7.82 0.91 -3.12
N THR A 77 -8.40 2.12 -3.06
CA THR A 77 -9.03 2.60 -1.83
C THR A 77 -10.30 1.83 -1.46
N GLN A 78 -11.08 1.37 -2.43
CA GLN A 78 -12.22 0.50 -2.18
C GLN A 78 -11.79 -0.87 -1.65
N ILE A 79 -10.74 -1.46 -2.21
CA ILE A 79 -10.12 -2.70 -1.72
C ILE A 79 -9.66 -2.52 -0.27
N ILE A 80 -8.94 -1.43 0.01
CA ILE A 80 -8.48 -1.08 1.36
C ILE A 80 -9.65 -1.01 2.35
N ALA A 81 -10.74 -0.35 1.97
CA ALA A 81 -11.92 -0.21 2.81
C ALA A 81 -12.62 -1.55 3.08
N GLN A 82 -12.73 -2.39 2.04
CA GLN A 82 -13.33 -3.72 2.13
C GLN A 82 -12.51 -4.62 3.08
N ILE A 83 -11.19 -4.65 2.92
CA ILE A 83 -10.31 -5.45 3.78
C ILE A 83 -10.36 -4.92 5.21
N ALA A 84 -10.24 -3.61 5.41
CA ALA A 84 -10.30 -3.00 6.73
C ALA A 84 -11.62 -3.27 7.48
N SER A 85 -12.70 -3.53 6.76
CA SER A 85 -13.99 -3.92 7.35
C SER A 85 -14.04 -5.39 7.77
N ASN A 86 -13.10 -6.22 7.34
CA ASN A 86 -13.04 -7.65 7.62
C ASN A 86 -11.81 -8.06 8.44
N GLN A 87 -11.10 -7.09 9.01
CA GLN A 87 -9.92 -7.32 9.85
C GLN A 87 -9.95 -6.40 11.08
N TYR A 88 -9.16 -6.74 12.10
CA TYR A 88 -8.99 -5.93 13.30
C TYR A 88 -7.55 -5.41 13.49
N GLY A 89 -6.63 -5.79 12.63
CA GLY A 89 -5.26 -5.30 12.59
C GLY A 89 -5.00 -4.40 11.40
N GLY A 90 -3.78 -4.42 10.90
CA GLY A 90 -3.32 -3.59 9.79
C GLY A 90 -3.25 -4.34 8.47
N GLN A 91 -3.22 -3.58 7.39
CA GLN A 91 -2.95 -4.09 6.06
C GLN A 91 -1.75 -3.38 5.44
N SER A 92 -1.02 -4.09 4.59
CA SER A 92 0.09 -3.52 3.84
C SER A 92 -0.15 -3.63 2.34
N ILE A 93 0.17 -2.57 1.63
CA ILE A 93 0.13 -2.50 0.17
C ILE A 93 1.49 -2.09 -0.39
N GLY A 94 1.86 -2.59 -1.56
CA GLY A 94 2.97 -2.08 -2.36
C GLY A 94 2.50 -0.98 -3.31
N LEU A 95 3.16 0.18 -3.30
CA LEU A 95 2.89 1.21 -4.31
C LEU A 95 3.33 0.78 -5.72
N THR A 96 4.22 -0.21 -5.79
CA THR A 96 4.67 -0.87 -7.02
C THR A 96 3.50 -1.37 -7.86
N HIS A 97 2.46 -1.89 -7.20
CA HIS A 97 1.28 -2.45 -7.87
C HIS A 97 0.44 -1.41 -8.63
N LEU A 98 0.67 -0.13 -8.36
CA LEU A 98 0.03 0.99 -9.08
C LEU A 98 0.86 1.46 -10.29
N ALA A 99 2.16 1.16 -10.32
CA ALA A 99 3.07 1.67 -11.35
C ALA A 99 2.69 1.28 -12.79
N PRO A 100 2.22 0.06 -13.09
CA PRO A 100 1.80 -0.31 -14.45
C PRO A 100 0.68 0.59 -15.02
N PHE A 101 -0.17 1.16 -14.16
CA PHE A 101 -1.28 2.02 -14.58
C PHE A 101 -0.83 3.45 -14.93
N VAL A 102 0.39 3.83 -14.59
CA VAL A 102 0.98 5.10 -15.01
C VAL A 102 1.18 5.09 -16.53
N ASP A 103 1.71 3.99 -17.10
CA ASP A 103 1.89 3.89 -18.55
C ASP A 103 0.53 3.80 -19.28
N VAL A 104 -0.45 3.11 -18.74
CA VAL A 104 -1.83 3.10 -19.25
C VAL A 104 -2.38 4.54 -19.37
N SER A 105 -2.21 5.34 -18.33
CA SER A 105 -2.61 6.76 -18.35
C SER A 105 -1.78 7.58 -19.32
N ARG A 106 -0.47 7.35 -19.41
CA ARG A 106 0.42 8.06 -20.36
C ARG A 106 -0.04 7.86 -21.79
N GLN A 107 -0.34 6.62 -22.18
CA GLN A 107 -0.84 6.29 -23.52
C GLN A 107 -2.19 6.94 -23.79
N LYS A 108 -3.11 6.89 -22.82
CA LYS A 108 -4.45 7.51 -22.93
C LYS A 108 -4.35 9.04 -23.09
N ILE A 109 -3.53 9.67 -22.27
CA ILE A 109 -3.29 11.12 -22.36
C ILE A 109 -2.65 11.49 -23.69
N ARG A 110 -1.64 10.72 -24.18
CA ARG A 110 -1.01 10.96 -25.47
C ARG A 110 -2.03 10.88 -26.60
N LYS A 111 -2.90 9.88 -26.59
CA LYS A 111 -3.99 9.75 -27.59
C LYS A 111 -4.90 10.97 -27.57
N ALA A 112 -5.34 11.41 -26.39
CA ALA A 112 -6.21 12.58 -26.24
C ALA A 112 -5.52 13.87 -26.73
N VAL A 113 -4.23 14.08 -26.40
CA VAL A 113 -3.47 15.24 -26.89
C VAL A 113 -3.34 15.24 -28.41
N LEU A 114 -3.09 14.07 -29.02
CA LEU A 114 -3.01 13.96 -30.48
C LEU A 114 -4.38 14.20 -31.15
N GLU A 115 -5.46 13.80 -30.53
CA GLU A 115 -6.82 14.08 -31.05
C GLU A 115 -7.14 15.57 -30.95
N GLU A 116 -6.84 16.21 -29.82
CA GLU A 116 -7.01 17.66 -29.65
C GLU A 116 -6.20 18.47 -30.70
N LEU A 117 -4.98 18.00 -31.01
CA LEU A 117 -4.12 18.68 -32.00
C LEU A 117 -4.61 18.57 -33.46
N LYS A 118 -5.45 17.59 -33.79
CA LYS A 118 -6.01 17.46 -35.15
C LYS A 118 -6.91 18.64 -35.51
N ASP A 119 -7.51 19.27 -34.52
CA ASP A 119 -8.39 20.44 -34.71
C ASP A 119 -7.60 21.74 -34.96
N PHE A 120 -6.28 21.70 -34.76
CA PHE A 120 -5.39 22.84 -34.97
C PHE A 120 -4.48 22.57 -36.17
N SER A 121 -4.45 23.49 -37.12
CA SER A 121 -3.65 23.39 -38.35
C SER A 121 -2.14 23.57 -38.17
N THR A 122 -1.64 23.45 -36.94
CA THR A 122 -0.24 23.71 -36.58
C THR A 122 0.49 22.40 -36.34
N GLU A 123 1.60 22.19 -37.03
CA GLU A 123 2.52 21.10 -36.72
C GLU A 123 3.18 21.31 -35.36
N VAL A 124 3.00 20.36 -34.45
CA VAL A 124 3.59 20.37 -33.10
C VAL A 124 4.64 19.26 -33.06
N SER A 125 5.83 19.59 -32.55
CA SER A 125 6.90 18.60 -32.44
C SER A 125 6.56 17.51 -31.40
N ASP A 126 7.04 16.28 -31.65
CA ASP A 126 6.89 15.16 -30.71
C ASP A 126 7.45 15.46 -29.31
N GLU A 127 8.49 16.30 -29.23
CA GLU A 127 9.03 16.73 -27.96
C GLU A 127 8.06 17.61 -27.18
N ALA A 128 7.37 18.52 -27.86
CA ALA A 128 6.36 19.39 -27.24
C ALA A 128 5.15 18.56 -26.81
N ILE A 129 4.71 17.60 -27.62
CA ILE A 129 3.63 16.67 -27.26
C ILE A 129 4.03 15.89 -26.02
N SER A 130 5.24 15.32 -25.97
CA SER A 130 5.73 14.55 -24.83
C SER A 130 5.77 15.39 -23.55
N LYS A 131 6.19 16.65 -23.60
CA LYS A 131 6.18 17.57 -22.46
C LYS A 131 4.76 17.82 -21.93
N VAL A 132 3.77 18.00 -22.82
CA VAL A 132 2.37 18.17 -22.43
C VAL A 132 1.83 16.89 -21.79
N VAL A 133 2.12 15.73 -22.38
CA VAL A 133 1.71 14.40 -21.86
C VAL A 133 2.27 14.20 -20.45
N GLU A 134 3.57 14.39 -20.25
CA GLU A 134 4.20 14.19 -18.94
C GLU A 134 3.68 15.17 -17.88
N LYS A 135 3.37 16.42 -18.27
CA LYS A 135 2.73 17.39 -17.36
C LYS A 135 1.35 16.92 -16.91
N ARG A 136 0.49 16.53 -17.87
CA ARG A 136 -0.87 16.02 -17.56
C ARG A 136 -0.81 14.72 -16.75
N LEU A 137 0.15 13.85 -17.04
CA LEU A 137 0.37 12.61 -16.31
C LEU A 137 0.77 12.88 -14.84
N ARG A 138 1.70 13.79 -14.60
CA ARG A 138 2.08 14.19 -13.23
C ARG A 138 0.89 14.77 -12.46
N ASP A 139 0.04 15.55 -13.11
CA ASP A 139 -1.19 16.06 -12.50
C ASP A 139 -2.19 14.94 -12.19
N GLU A 140 -2.27 13.91 -13.02
CA GLU A 140 -3.10 12.72 -12.73
C GLU A 140 -2.54 11.92 -11.56
N ILE A 141 -1.22 11.66 -11.54
CA ILE A 141 -0.56 10.95 -10.44
C ILE A 141 -0.77 11.68 -9.13
N ARG A 142 -0.58 13.00 -9.10
CA ARG A 142 -0.81 13.82 -7.92
C ARG A 142 -2.24 13.66 -7.39
N ARG A 143 -3.25 13.72 -8.27
CA ARG A 143 -4.66 13.53 -7.88
C ARG A 143 -4.93 12.11 -7.41
N GLY A 144 -4.36 11.10 -8.05
CA GLY A 144 -4.52 9.69 -7.64
C GLY A 144 -3.92 9.42 -6.26
N VAL A 145 -2.71 9.90 -6.01
CA VAL A 145 -2.06 9.79 -4.68
C VAL A 145 -2.86 10.55 -3.62
N GLN A 146 -3.36 11.75 -3.96
CA GLN A 146 -4.22 12.54 -3.08
C GLN A 146 -5.52 11.77 -2.75
N THR A 147 -6.12 11.09 -3.73
CA THR A 147 -7.30 10.25 -3.51
C THR A 147 -7.02 9.18 -2.47
N ILE A 148 -5.91 8.45 -2.59
CA ILE A 148 -5.53 7.44 -1.60
C ILE A 148 -5.35 8.08 -0.22
N GLN A 149 -4.62 9.19 -0.12
CA GLN A 149 -4.36 9.84 1.15
C GLN A 149 -5.65 10.31 1.84
N TYR A 150 -6.54 10.99 1.13
CA TYR A 150 -7.78 11.49 1.71
C TYR A 150 -8.78 10.39 2.01
N GLN A 151 -8.91 9.39 1.15
CA GLN A 151 -9.80 8.27 1.40
C GLN A 151 -9.38 7.50 2.65
N VAL A 152 -8.08 7.21 2.81
CA VAL A 152 -7.57 6.49 3.99
C VAL A 152 -7.85 7.24 5.30
N VAL A 153 -7.77 8.58 5.32
CA VAL A 153 -8.01 9.36 6.54
C VAL A 153 -9.48 9.69 6.80
N THR A 154 -10.33 9.58 5.80
CA THR A 154 -11.76 9.91 5.91
C THR A 154 -12.67 8.69 5.95
N LEU A 155 -12.16 7.52 5.54
CA LEU A 155 -12.91 6.27 5.61
C LEU A 155 -13.07 5.80 7.05
N MET A 156 -14.29 5.39 7.37
CA MET A 156 -14.61 4.63 8.58
C MET A 156 -14.98 3.22 8.15
N THR A 157 -14.38 2.23 8.78
CA THR A 157 -14.75 0.83 8.58
C THR A 157 -16.08 0.53 9.25
N THR A 158 -16.68 -0.61 8.93
CA THR A 158 -17.88 -1.12 9.62
C THR A 158 -17.66 -1.27 11.12
N ASN A 159 -16.41 -1.41 11.57
CA ASN A 159 -16.02 -1.52 12.96
C ASN A 159 -15.80 -0.14 13.64
N GLY A 160 -16.03 0.96 12.93
CA GLY A 160 -15.86 2.31 13.46
C GLY A 160 -14.42 2.78 13.59
N GLN A 161 -13.47 2.14 12.89
CA GLN A 161 -12.06 2.51 12.88
C GLN A 161 -11.63 3.03 11.52
N ALA A 162 -10.62 3.89 11.49
CA ALA A 162 -9.95 4.24 10.24
C ALA A 162 -9.11 3.03 9.74
N PRO A 163 -8.96 2.84 8.42
CA PRO A 163 -8.11 1.78 7.90
C PRO A 163 -6.67 1.92 8.41
N PHE A 164 -6.18 0.90 9.11
CA PHE A 164 -4.79 0.82 9.54
C PHE A 164 -3.95 0.27 8.40
N ILE A 165 -3.37 1.16 7.60
CA ILE A 165 -2.69 0.79 6.36
C ILE A 165 -1.23 1.23 6.34
N THR A 166 -0.37 0.38 5.80
CA THR A 166 1.03 0.64 5.49
C THR A 166 1.24 0.65 3.98
N ALA A 167 1.84 1.71 3.45
CA ALA A 167 2.24 1.81 2.04
C ALA A 167 3.75 1.58 1.93
N PHE A 168 4.12 0.58 1.15
CA PHE A 168 5.48 0.14 0.94
C PHE A 168 6.05 0.73 -0.34
N MET A 169 7.22 1.36 -0.22
CA MET A 169 7.92 2.08 -1.29
C MET A 169 9.25 1.40 -1.57
N TYR A 170 9.26 0.45 -2.52
CA TYR A 170 10.42 -0.35 -2.87
C TYR A 170 10.65 -0.32 -4.38
N LEU A 171 11.67 0.40 -4.85
CA LEU A 171 11.98 0.55 -6.27
C LEU A 171 12.45 -0.76 -6.90
N GLY A 172 13.18 -1.59 -6.16
CA GLY A 172 13.68 -2.88 -6.62
C GLY A 172 12.59 -3.91 -6.92
N GLU A 173 11.38 -3.71 -6.39
CA GLU A 173 10.21 -4.55 -6.72
C GLU A 173 9.70 -4.26 -8.14
N ALA A 174 9.80 -3.02 -8.62
CA ALA A 174 9.39 -2.62 -9.96
C ALA A 174 10.50 -2.88 -10.96
N ARG A 175 10.44 -3.98 -11.68
CA ARG A 175 11.48 -4.36 -12.65
C ARG A 175 11.53 -3.45 -13.87
N GLN A 176 10.40 -3.12 -14.46
CA GLN A 176 10.27 -2.32 -15.69
C GLN A 176 9.77 -0.89 -15.40
N GLU A 177 8.92 -0.73 -14.40
CA GLU A 177 8.21 0.51 -14.08
C GLU A 177 8.92 1.37 -13.02
N GLN A 178 10.22 1.16 -12.76
CA GLN A 178 10.94 1.90 -11.71
C GLN A 178 10.82 3.42 -11.82
N LYS A 179 10.83 3.97 -13.06
CA LYS A 179 10.68 5.42 -13.27
C LYS A 179 9.29 5.90 -12.87
N ASP A 180 8.28 5.14 -13.19
CA ASP A 180 6.88 5.47 -12.92
C ASP A 180 6.59 5.29 -11.44
N LEU A 181 7.10 4.24 -10.81
CA LEU A 181 7.06 4.07 -9.36
C LEU A 181 7.79 5.22 -8.63
N ALA A 182 8.92 5.67 -9.14
CA ALA A 182 9.66 6.79 -8.56
C ALA A 182 8.82 8.08 -8.52
N ILE A 183 8.01 8.34 -9.55
CA ILE A 183 7.07 9.48 -9.57
C ILE A 183 5.97 9.32 -8.52
N ILE A 184 5.44 8.11 -8.37
CA ILE A 184 4.42 7.83 -7.33
C ILE A 184 5.00 8.03 -5.93
N ILE A 185 6.21 7.54 -5.68
CA ILE A 185 6.91 7.71 -4.40
C ILE A 185 7.19 9.20 -4.13
N GLU A 186 7.72 9.91 -5.13
CA GLU A 186 7.98 11.36 -5.06
C GLU A 186 6.72 12.12 -4.64
N GLU A 187 5.60 11.85 -5.30
CA GLU A 187 4.34 12.53 -5.02
C GLU A 187 3.78 12.15 -3.63
N THR A 188 3.89 10.87 -3.26
CA THR A 188 3.48 10.39 -1.93
C THR A 188 4.24 11.10 -0.81
N LEU A 189 5.56 11.25 -0.97
CA LEU A 189 6.39 11.97 -0.01
C LEU A 189 6.09 13.47 0.04
N ASN A 190 5.88 14.11 -1.12
CA ASN A 190 5.53 15.52 -1.20
C ASN A 190 4.21 15.82 -0.49
N GLN A 191 3.18 15.03 -0.74
CA GLN A 191 1.89 15.18 -0.06
C GLN A 191 1.97 14.88 1.43
N ARG A 192 2.80 13.93 1.84
CA ARG A 192 3.07 13.69 3.26
C ARG A 192 3.77 14.88 3.91
N ILE A 193 4.72 15.51 3.23
CA ILE A 193 5.40 16.73 3.70
C ILE A 193 4.37 17.86 3.88
N GLU A 194 3.45 18.02 2.96
CA GLU A 194 2.36 19.00 3.06
C GLU A 194 1.42 18.69 4.22
N GLY A 195 0.97 17.46 4.33
CA GLY A 195 0.00 16.99 5.33
C GLY A 195 -1.44 17.14 4.86
N VAL A 196 -2.38 17.09 5.81
CA VAL A 196 -3.82 17.32 5.58
C VAL A 196 -4.34 18.39 6.52
N LYS A 197 -5.37 19.11 6.09
CA LYS A 197 -6.03 20.11 6.97
C LYS A 197 -7.07 19.42 7.85
N ASN A 198 -7.06 19.75 9.14
CA ASN A 198 -8.15 19.38 10.04
C ASN A 198 -9.34 20.36 9.88
N GLU A 199 -10.41 20.15 10.66
CA GLU A 199 -11.60 20.98 10.65
C GLU A 199 -11.36 22.45 10.97
N LYS A 200 -10.26 22.76 11.64
CA LYS A 200 -9.84 24.14 11.99
C LYS A 200 -8.92 24.77 10.92
N GLY A 201 -8.73 24.07 9.80
CA GLY A 201 -7.85 24.55 8.72
C GLY A 201 -6.35 24.44 9.01
N VAL A 202 -5.96 23.77 10.11
CA VAL A 202 -4.56 23.57 10.50
C VAL A 202 -4.00 22.35 9.79
N TRP A 203 -2.80 22.48 9.21
CA TRP A 203 -2.09 21.39 8.58
C TRP A 203 -1.52 20.41 9.63
N ILE A 204 -1.98 19.19 9.57
CA ILE A 204 -1.56 18.11 10.47
C ILE A 204 -0.91 16.95 9.70
N THR A 205 -0.18 16.11 10.40
CA THR A 205 0.33 14.83 9.84
C THR A 205 -0.78 13.78 9.94
N PRO A 206 -1.24 13.19 8.84
CA PRO A 206 -2.18 12.08 8.91
C PRO A 206 -1.51 10.85 9.54
N ALA A 207 -2.25 10.11 10.37
CA ALA A 207 -1.73 8.89 10.99
C ALA A 207 -1.46 7.79 9.95
N PHE A 208 -2.32 7.70 8.93
CA PHE A 208 -2.25 6.71 7.86
C PHE A 208 -2.28 7.35 6.47
N PRO A 209 -1.75 6.63 5.44
CA PRO A 209 -1.00 5.38 5.53
C PRO A 209 0.34 5.56 6.27
N LYS A 210 0.78 4.56 7.05
CA LYS A 210 2.18 4.46 7.42
C LYS A 210 3.01 4.32 6.13
N LEU A 211 4.17 4.96 6.11
CA LEU A 211 5.06 4.91 4.96
C LEU A 211 6.33 4.14 5.33
N ILE A 212 6.70 3.17 4.51
CA ILE A 212 7.97 2.44 4.63
C ILE A 212 8.75 2.64 3.34
N TYR A 213 9.98 3.13 3.47
CA TYR A 213 10.88 3.40 2.36
C TYR A 213 12.08 2.47 2.40
N VAL A 214 12.35 1.78 1.28
CA VAL A 214 13.49 0.85 1.16
C VAL A 214 14.72 1.60 0.70
N LEU A 215 15.81 1.47 1.47
CA LEU A 215 17.13 1.94 1.11
C LEU A 215 17.85 0.88 0.28
N GLU A 216 18.16 1.20 -0.95
CA GLU A 216 18.75 0.35 -1.98
C GLU A 216 20.07 0.95 -2.48
N GLU A 217 20.90 0.19 -3.17
CA GLU A 217 22.16 0.70 -3.72
C GLU A 217 21.95 1.90 -4.66
N ASP A 218 20.87 1.90 -5.43
CA ASP A 218 20.52 2.96 -6.38
C ASP A 218 19.98 4.24 -5.75
N ASN A 219 19.74 4.25 -4.44
CA ASN A 219 19.14 5.39 -3.78
C ASN A 219 19.81 5.83 -2.47
N ILE A 220 20.77 5.04 -1.92
CA ILE A 220 21.33 5.29 -0.58
C ILE A 220 22.51 6.28 -0.56
N THR A 221 23.19 6.47 -1.69
CA THR A 221 24.36 7.36 -1.80
C THR A 221 24.15 8.44 -2.83
N GLU A 222 24.92 9.52 -2.75
CA GLU A 222 24.92 10.55 -3.77
C GLU A 222 25.50 10.03 -5.12
N GLY A 223 24.84 10.40 -6.22
CA GLY A 223 25.23 10.03 -7.57
C GLY A 223 24.23 9.15 -8.31
N PRO A 224 23.77 8.01 -7.75
CA PRO A 224 22.76 7.19 -8.38
C PRO A 224 21.45 7.93 -8.67
N LYS A 225 20.73 7.41 -9.66
CA LYS A 225 19.55 8.04 -10.26
C LYS A 225 18.43 8.38 -9.26
N PHE A 226 18.25 7.57 -8.23
CA PHE A 226 17.14 7.70 -7.29
C PHE A 226 17.55 8.31 -5.94
N TRP A 227 18.78 8.80 -5.79
CA TRP A 227 19.23 9.49 -4.58
C TRP A 227 18.34 10.67 -4.17
N TYR A 228 17.75 11.37 -5.13
CA TYR A 228 16.85 12.48 -4.86
C TYR A 228 15.62 12.07 -4.04
N LEU A 229 15.13 10.83 -4.22
CA LEU A 229 13.99 10.29 -3.43
C LEU A 229 14.39 10.10 -1.96
N THR A 230 15.59 9.61 -1.70
CA THR A 230 16.09 9.46 -0.31
C THR A 230 16.27 10.81 0.36
N LYS A 231 16.75 11.83 -0.36
CA LYS A 231 16.78 13.21 0.15
C LYS A 231 15.38 13.73 0.46
N LEU A 232 14.42 13.44 -0.40
CA LEU A 232 13.02 13.82 -0.20
C LEU A 232 12.41 13.07 0.99
N ALA A 233 12.66 11.77 1.12
CA ALA A 233 12.25 10.96 2.26
C ALA A 233 12.82 11.50 3.57
N ALA A 234 14.11 11.86 3.61
CA ALA A 234 14.75 12.48 4.77
C ALA A 234 14.09 13.83 5.15
N ARG A 235 13.75 14.67 4.16
CA ARG A 235 12.98 15.91 4.39
C ARG A 235 11.60 15.61 4.98
N CYS A 236 10.94 14.56 4.48
CA CYS A 236 9.67 14.13 5.01
C CYS A 236 9.80 13.68 6.47
N THR A 237 10.81 12.88 6.78
CA THR A 237 11.09 12.45 8.16
C THR A 237 11.37 13.62 9.09
N ALA A 238 12.19 14.56 8.68
CA ALA A 238 12.49 15.76 9.46
C ALA A 238 11.25 16.59 9.80
N LYS A 239 10.24 16.61 8.93
CA LYS A 239 9.02 17.40 9.13
C LYS A 239 7.86 16.58 9.75
N ARG A 240 7.78 15.29 9.47
CA ARG A 240 6.59 14.46 9.74
C ARG A 240 6.87 13.18 10.51
N MET A 241 8.13 12.88 10.85
CA MET A 241 8.55 11.67 11.55
C MET A 241 8.29 10.36 10.76
N VAL A 242 8.09 10.45 9.46
CA VAL A 242 7.87 9.33 8.52
C VAL A 242 8.56 9.65 7.18
N PRO A 243 8.95 8.68 6.37
CA PRO A 243 8.73 7.22 6.47
C PRO A 243 9.64 6.52 7.48
N ASP A 244 9.29 5.27 7.84
CA ASP A 244 10.21 4.29 8.40
C ASP A 244 11.13 3.76 7.28
N TYR A 245 12.34 3.31 7.63
CA TYR A 245 13.33 2.87 6.65
C TYR A 245 13.69 1.40 6.82
N ILE A 246 13.82 0.69 5.69
CA ILE A 246 14.34 -0.68 5.63
C ILE A 246 15.56 -0.69 4.73
N SER A 247 16.66 -1.30 5.18
CA SER A 247 17.83 -1.54 4.36
C SER A 247 17.70 -2.84 3.59
N GLU A 248 17.64 -2.76 2.26
CA GLU A 248 17.62 -3.92 1.37
C GLU A 248 18.83 -4.83 1.62
N LYS A 249 20.03 -4.26 1.65
CA LYS A 249 21.26 -5.00 1.91
C LYS A 249 21.19 -5.78 3.23
N LYS A 250 20.73 -5.14 4.29
CA LYS A 250 20.65 -5.78 5.60
C LYS A 250 19.59 -6.88 5.64
N MET A 251 18.48 -6.68 4.98
CA MET A 251 17.44 -7.72 4.86
C MET A 251 17.94 -8.94 4.09
N LYS A 252 18.66 -8.73 2.97
CA LYS A 252 19.28 -9.80 2.21
C LYS A 252 20.31 -10.58 3.05
N GLU A 253 21.17 -9.88 3.77
CA GLU A 253 22.16 -10.51 4.69
C GLU A 253 21.48 -11.37 5.76
N LEU A 254 20.42 -10.86 6.40
CA LEU A 254 19.68 -11.58 7.43
C LEU A 254 19.00 -12.84 6.90
N LYS A 255 18.48 -12.80 5.69
CA LYS A 255 17.86 -13.95 5.03
C LYS A 255 18.89 -15.01 4.66
N LEU A 256 20.00 -14.61 4.06
CA LEU A 256 21.10 -15.52 3.74
C LEU A 256 21.65 -16.20 4.99
N SER A 257 21.79 -15.49 6.11
CA SER A 257 22.25 -16.06 7.38
C SER A 257 21.28 -17.12 7.94
N LYS A 258 20.00 -17.08 7.56
CA LYS A 258 18.98 -18.08 7.90
C LYS A 258 18.85 -19.19 6.87
N GLY A 259 19.77 -19.28 5.92
CA GLY A 259 19.77 -20.31 4.88
C GLY A 259 18.71 -20.12 3.79
N GLU A 260 18.24 -18.90 3.60
CA GLU A 260 17.31 -18.58 2.52
C GLU A 260 18.04 -18.47 1.18
N THR A 261 17.36 -18.86 0.09
CA THR A 261 17.92 -18.79 -1.26
C THR A 261 17.93 -17.35 -1.76
N PRO A 262 19.03 -16.84 -2.32
CA PRO A 262 19.08 -15.52 -2.94
C PRO A 262 18.04 -15.38 -4.05
N GLY A 263 17.41 -14.22 -4.15
CA GLY A 263 16.46 -13.90 -5.20
C GLY A 263 14.99 -14.26 -4.91
N HIS A 264 14.69 -14.90 -3.80
CA HIS A 264 13.32 -15.14 -3.35
C HIS A 264 12.85 -14.02 -2.43
N GLY A 265 12.25 -12.98 -3.02
CA GLY A 265 11.66 -11.85 -2.27
C GLY A 265 12.66 -11.21 -1.31
N ASP A 266 13.65 -10.54 -1.85
CA ASP A 266 14.80 -10.06 -1.09
C ASP A 266 14.44 -9.07 0.02
N VAL A 267 13.40 -8.27 -0.22
CA VAL A 267 12.81 -7.40 0.81
C VAL A 267 11.32 -7.68 0.87
N TYR A 268 10.85 -8.11 2.03
CA TYR A 268 9.43 -8.35 2.25
C TYR A 268 8.77 -7.12 2.83
N THR A 269 7.53 -6.89 2.39
CA THR A 269 6.66 -5.91 3.00
C THR A 269 6.45 -6.26 4.46
N CYS A 270 6.62 -5.27 5.34
CA CYS A 270 6.22 -5.42 6.73
C CYS A 270 4.70 -5.47 6.84
N MET A 271 4.20 -6.39 7.65
CA MET A 271 2.79 -6.39 8.01
C MET A 271 2.55 -5.55 9.26
N GLY A 272 1.59 -4.63 9.17
CA GLY A 272 1.23 -3.75 10.26
C GLY A 272 2.45 -3.00 10.78
N CYS A 273 2.68 -3.07 12.10
CA CYS A 273 3.70 -2.26 12.72
C CYS A 273 5.08 -2.91 12.82
N ARG A 274 5.22 -4.24 12.83
CA ARG A 274 6.49 -4.87 13.25
C ARG A 274 6.74 -6.29 12.74
N SER A 275 5.82 -6.89 12.01
CA SER A 275 5.97 -8.26 11.52
C SER A 275 6.61 -8.27 10.14
N PHE A 276 7.62 -9.11 9.97
CA PHE A 276 8.20 -9.39 8.67
C PHE A 276 7.61 -10.68 8.13
N LEU A 277 7.34 -10.69 6.83
CA LEU A 277 6.98 -11.92 6.15
C LEU A 277 8.24 -12.76 5.92
N THR A 278 8.12 -14.05 6.15
CA THR A 278 9.12 -15.03 5.74
C THR A 278 8.60 -15.81 4.54
N PRO A 279 9.47 -16.23 3.61
CA PRO A 279 9.05 -17.06 2.49
C PRO A 279 8.41 -18.35 2.99
N ASP A 280 7.27 -18.70 2.42
CA ASP A 280 6.73 -20.04 2.57
C ASP A 280 7.49 -21.00 1.65
N ARG A 281 8.24 -21.92 2.25
CA ARG A 281 9.03 -22.93 1.53
C ARG A 281 8.28 -24.26 1.38
N SER A 282 7.03 -24.31 1.79
CA SER A 282 6.21 -25.52 1.68
C SER A 282 5.85 -25.90 0.24
N GLY A 283 6.16 -25.06 -0.73
CA GLY A 283 5.81 -25.23 -2.14
C GLY A 283 4.43 -24.70 -2.53
N ASN A 284 3.73 -24.03 -1.59
CA ASN A 284 2.41 -23.46 -1.84
C ASN A 284 2.44 -22.13 -2.63
N GLY A 285 3.60 -21.63 -2.99
CA GLY A 285 3.76 -20.41 -3.79
C GLY A 285 3.51 -19.10 -3.05
N TRP A 286 3.34 -19.11 -1.74
CA TRP A 286 3.07 -17.95 -0.91
C TRP A 286 4.34 -17.31 -0.35
N ASN A 287 5.24 -16.87 -1.21
CA ASN A 287 6.59 -16.47 -0.78
C ASN A 287 6.74 -15.00 -0.47
N ASN A 288 6.01 -14.12 -1.16
CA ASN A 288 6.12 -12.67 -1.01
C ASN A 288 4.85 -11.98 -1.55
N VAL A 289 4.87 -10.65 -1.61
CA VAL A 289 3.75 -9.84 -2.12
C VAL A 289 3.37 -10.22 -3.56
N VAL A 290 4.36 -10.44 -4.41
CA VAL A 290 4.17 -10.77 -5.83
C VAL A 290 3.61 -12.18 -6.00
N ASN A 291 4.08 -13.12 -5.17
CA ASN A 291 3.67 -14.53 -5.23
C ASN A 291 2.65 -14.90 -4.13
N ALA A 292 2.04 -13.91 -3.52
CA ALA A 292 1.09 -14.14 -2.43
C ALA A 292 -0.24 -14.66 -2.95
N GLY A 293 -0.27 -15.87 -3.34
CA GLY A 293 -1.45 -16.58 -3.80
C GLY A 293 -1.18 -17.39 -5.05
N ASN A 294 -2.01 -18.39 -5.27
CA ASN A 294 -2.05 -19.08 -6.54
C ASN A 294 -2.60 -18.12 -7.57
N TYR A 295 -1.68 -17.46 -8.26
CA TYR A 295 -2.03 -16.57 -9.35
C TYR A 295 -2.55 -17.38 -10.53
N GLU A 296 -3.82 -17.25 -10.80
CA GLU A 296 -4.44 -17.75 -12.01
C GLU A 296 -4.78 -16.55 -12.90
N PRO A 297 -4.06 -16.34 -14.01
CA PRO A 297 -4.33 -15.24 -14.91
C PRO A 297 -5.79 -15.21 -15.35
N GLY A 298 -6.42 -14.03 -15.30
CA GLY A 298 -7.79 -13.82 -15.71
C GLY A 298 -8.88 -14.21 -14.70
N LYS A 299 -8.49 -14.70 -13.52
CA LYS A 299 -9.46 -14.96 -12.45
C LYS A 299 -9.38 -13.88 -11.37
N PRO A 300 -10.50 -13.25 -11.00
CA PRO A 300 -10.52 -12.27 -9.90
C PRO A 300 -10.15 -12.91 -8.56
N LYS A 301 -9.38 -12.17 -7.76
CA LYS A 301 -9.04 -12.53 -6.38
C LYS A 301 -9.65 -11.53 -5.40
N TYR A 302 -9.97 -11.99 -4.21
CA TYR A 302 -10.61 -11.13 -3.22
C TYR A 302 -9.60 -10.30 -2.43
N TYR A 303 -8.51 -10.91 -1.98
CA TYR A 303 -7.38 -10.23 -1.36
C TYR A 303 -6.17 -11.16 -1.24
N GLY A 304 -5.07 -10.57 -0.84
CA GLY A 304 -3.82 -11.28 -0.70
C GLY A 304 -3.77 -12.23 0.49
N ARG A 305 -2.58 -12.52 0.90
CA ARG A 305 -2.29 -13.49 1.93
C ARG A 305 -2.48 -12.93 3.35
N PHE A 306 -2.82 -13.83 4.26
CA PHE A 306 -2.84 -13.62 5.71
C PHE A 306 -1.65 -14.30 6.39
N ASN A 307 -1.27 -13.75 7.51
CA ASN A 307 -0.38 -14.40 8.49
C ASN A 307 -1.07 -14.57 9.81
#